data_0c5e5b3966b316bd8b53f547bb4511fb
#
_entry.id   0c5e5b3966b316bd8b53f547bb4511fb
#
_cell.length_a   1.000
_cell.length_b   1.000
_cell.length_c   1.000
_cell.angle_alpha   90.00
_cell.angle_beta   90.00
_cell.angle_gamma   90.00
#
_symmetry.space_group_name_H-M   'P 1'
#
loop_
_entity.id
_entity.type
_entity.pdbx_description
1 polymer ?
#
loop_
_entity_poly.entity_id
_entity_poly.type
_entity_poly.pdbx_seq_one_letter_code
_entity_poly.pdbx_strand_id
1 'polypeptide(L)'
;MKLGLFDHMQKHDNPVRSYVDLYKSHLEVLEFADQAGMDFYFVAEHHFDMGFSECPSPGAFLGAASQRTKNIRLGPLVYVLPLWNPIRVAEEVALLDNLTEGRLECGFGAGIGPFSFAAYNIPWEQKREMTLEALRIIKGIWTHESFTFEGRYFKCKDIDSSIPLVQKPHPPLWMPTRSKNSIEEAASSGISTIQWVPAGMKAARRAFDEYREVYQRTKPSGSKPHIGLMREIFVAESDRQARIDGEFHWKNFWERRGGARTYGAHGSTGLSTILDGSRRQELMDMEHSIAEGSFICGSPETVVGQIKKIANEAGADTFLGEFTFGALTQKQSLNSLRLFAEQVMPELRNFAIDALNFPRAEA
;
A
#
# COMPACT_ATOMS: atom_id res chain seq x y z
N MET A 1 6.68 7.70 -15.12
CA MET A 1 6.34 7.41 -13.70
C MET A 1 6.46 5.94 -13.41
N LYS A 2 6.57 5.55 -12.13
CA LYS A 2 6.52 4.15 -11.68
C LYS A 2 5.08 3.69 -11.53
N LEU A 3 4.81 2.44 -11.93
CA LEU A 3 3.46 1.88 -11.99
C LEU A 3 3.43 0.50 -11.32
N GLY A 4 2.46 0.28 -10.45
CA GLY A 4 2.35 -0.99 -9.75
C GLY A 4 0.93 -1.34 -9.33
N LEU A 5 0.81 -2.49 -8.70
CA LEU A 5 -0.41 -2.97 -8.07
C LEU A 5 -0.36 -2.79 -6.56
N PHE A 6 -1.49 -2.43 -6.00
CA PHE A 6 -1.78 -2.60 -4.58
C PHE A 6 -2.90 -3.63 -4.41
N ASP A 7 -2.79 -4.49 -3.43
CA ASP A 7 -3.71 -5.60 -3.25
C ASP A 7 -4.13 -5.77 -1.79
N HIS A 8 -5.39 -5.51 -1.50
CA HIS A 8 -5.98 -5.83 -0.20
C HIS A 8 -6.40 -7.30 -0.09
N MET A 9 -6.34 -8.09 -1.15
CA MET A 9 -6.88 -9.46 -1.21
C MET A 9 -8.35 -9.53 -0.80
N GLN A 10 -9.17 -8.66 -1.41
CA GLN A 10 -10.59 -8.64 -1.11
C GLN A 10 -11.28 -9.92 -1.57
N LYS A 11 -12.09 -10.50 -0.68
CA LYS A 11 -12.91 -11.64 -1.04
C LYS A 11 -14.19 -11.17 -1.72
N HIS A 12 -14.28 -11.42 -3.02
CA HIS A 12 -15.49 -11.11 -3.79
C HIS A 12 -16.60 -12.11 -3.45
N ASP A 13 -17.81 -11.61 -3.16
CA ASP A 13 -18.98 -12.47 -2.85
C ASP A 13 -19.66 -13.08 -4.08
N ASN A 14 -18.90 -13.51 -5.03
CA ASN A 14 -19.49 -14.38 -6.02
C ASN A 14 -19.40 -15.84 -5.53
N PRO A 15 -20.45 -16.67 -5.71
CA PRO A 15 -20.88 -17.66 -4.73
C PRO A 15 -19.72 -18.50 -4.21
N VAL A 16 -19.51 -18.42 -2.91
CA VAL A 16 -18.65 -19.31 -2.10
C VAL A 16 -17.31 -19.66 -2.77
N ARG A 17 -16.56 -18.62 -3.18
CA ARG A 17 -15.20 -18.85 -3.60
C ARG A 17 -14.38 -19.33 -2.40
N SER A 18 -13.70 -20.46 -2.54
CA SER A 18 -12.83 -20.96 -1.48
C SER A 18 -11.65 -20.03 -1.27
N TYR A 19 -11.06 -20.03 -0.08
CA TYR A 19 -9.79 -19.28 0.15
C TYR A 19 -8.65 -19.82 -0.72
N VAL A 20 -8.68 -21.09 -1.10
CA VAL A 20 -7.74 -21.67 -2.06
C VAL A 20 -7.84 -20.95 -3.42
N ASP A 21 -9.07 -20.75 -3.92
CA ASP A 21 -9.27 -20.06 -5.20
C ASP A 21 -8.97 -18.55 -5.07
N LEU A 22 -9.26 -17.96 -3.91
CA LEU A 22 -8.90 -16.56 -3.64
C LEU A 22 -7.41 -16.35 -3.83
N TYR A 23 -6.57 -17.05 -3.07
CA TYR A 23 -5.12 -16.87 -3.14
C TYR A 23 -4.54 -17.23 -4.51
N LYS A 24 -5.04 -18.27 -5.15
CA LYS A 24 -4.64 -18.61 -6.53
C LYS A 24 -4.91 -17.46 -7.51
N SER A 25 -6.09 -16.84 -7.42
CA SER A 25 -6.45 -15.76 -8.33
C SER A 25 -5.61 -14.49 -8.14
N HIS A 26 -5.24 -14.17 -6.90
CA HIS A 26 -4.34 -13.05 -6.65
C HIS A 26 -2.92 -13.33 -7.17
N LEU A 27 -2.45 -14.57 -7.05
CA LEU A 27 -1.18 -14.99 -7.68
C LEU A 27 -1.24 -14.92 -9.21
N GLU A 28 -2.37 -15.28 -9.86
CA GLU A 28 -2.55 -15.15 -11.30
C GLU A 28 -2.54 -13.67 -11.76
N VAL A 29 -3.18 -12.78 -11.00
CA VAL A 29 -3.14 -11.33 -11.25
C VAL A 29 -1.71 -10.80 -11.14
N LEU A 30 -0.98 -11.25 -10.15
CA LEU A 30 0.42 -10.87 -9.96
C LEU A 30 1.32 -11.39 -11.09
N GLU A 31 1.16 -12.66 -11.51
CA GLU A 31 1.90 -13.22 -12.65
C GLU A 31 1.66 -12.40 -13.92
N PHE A 32 0.42 -12.01 -14.17
CA PHE A 32 0.08 -11.15 -15.29
C PHE A 32 0.78 -9.77 -15.16
N ALA A 33 0.79 -9.17 -14.00
CA ALA A 33 1.44 -7.88 -13.75
C ALA A 33 2.96 -7.94 -13.98
N ASP A 34 3.62 -9.03 -13.58
CA ASP A 34 5.04 -9.29 -13.84
C ASP A 34 5.31 -9.38 -15.34
N GLN A 35 4.50 -10.17 -16.07
CA GLN A 35 4.61 -10.34 -17.51
C GLN A 35 4.35 -9.03 -18.29
N ALA A 36 3.42 -8.22 -17.81
CA ALA A 36 3.12 -6.90 -18.36
C ALA A 36 4.21 -5.86 -18.06
N GLY A 37 5.18 -6.19 -17.21
CA GLY A 37 6.30 -5.32 -16.87
C GLY A 37 5.96 -4.21 -15.89
N MET A 38 5.02 -4.41 -14.97
CA MET A 38 4.78 -3.48 -13.88
C MET A 38 5.98 -3.40 -12.94
N ASP A 39 6.18 -2.24 -12.29
CA ASP A 39 7.34 -2.01 -11.43
C ASP A 39 7.16 -2.65 -10.05
N PHE A 40 5.96 -2.56 -9.45
CA PHE A 40 5.69 -2.94 -8.07
C PHE A 40 4.42 -3.78 -7.91
N TYR A 41 4.46 -4.70 -6.95
CA TYR A 41 3.28 -5.31 -6.33
C TYR A 41 3.38 -5.20 -4.83
N PHE A 42 2.36 -4.63 -4.22
CA PHE A 42 2.26 -4.52 -2.78
C PHE A 42 1.01 -5.20 -2.25
N VAL A 43 1.14 -5.92 -1.14
CA VAL A 43 0.03 -6.55 -0.44
C VAL A 43 -0.15 -5.96 0.95
N ALA A 44 -1.41 -5.72 1.32
CA ALA A 44 -1.77 -5.20 2.64
C ALA A 44 -1.77 -6.31 3.71
N GLU A 45 -1.50 -5.93 4.98
CA GLU A 45 -1.73 -6.77 6.15
C GLU A 45 -2.99 -6.31 6.87
N HIS A 46 -3.96 -7.21 7.02
CA HIS A 46 -5.15 -7.01 7.83
C HIS A 46 -5.52 -8.28 8.59
N HIS A 47 -6.14 -8.10 9.73
CA HIS A 47 -6.54 -9.20 10.60
C HIS A 47 -8.02 -9.07 10.94
N PHE A 48 -8.75 -10.20 10.86
CA PHE A 48 -10.16 -10.31 11.25
C PHE A 48 -11.12 -9.38 10.50
N ASP A 49 -10.71 -8.88 9.35
CA ASP A 49 -11.47 -7.92 8.53
C ASP A 49 -12.13 -8.64 7.33
N MET A 50 -13.08 -9.51 7.65
CA MET A 50 -13.73 -10.43 6.71
C MET A 50 -14.30 -9.72 5.49
N GLY A 51 -13.85 -10.15 4.32
CA GLY A 51 -14.31 -9.66 3.01
C GLY A 51 -13.60 -8.40 2.53
N PHE A 52 -12.90 -7.66 3.40
CA PHE A 52 -12.14 -6.49 3.00
C PHE A 52 -10.67 -6.81 2.67
N SER A 53 -10.01 -7.57 3.54
CA SER A 53 -8.63 -7.98 3.31
C SER A 53 -8.35 -9.30 4.00
N GLU A 54 -7.93 -10.26 3.21
CA GLU A 54 -7.76 -11.66 3.64
C GLU A 54 -6.29 -12.07 3.67
N CYS A 55 -5.39 -11.12 3.95
CA CYS A 55 -3.96 -11.38 4.08
C CYS A 55 -3.45 -11.06 5.50
N PRO A 56 -3.51 -12.02 6.43
CA PRO A 56 -3.01 -11.82 7.79
C PRO A 56 -1.49 -11.98 7.91
N SER A 57 -0.82 -12.51 6.89
CA SER A 57 0.62 -12.77 6.87
C SER A 57 1.19 -12.47 5.48
N PRO A 58 1.59 -11.21 5.22
CA PRO A 58 2.15 -10.81 3.94
C PRO A 58 3.35 -11.66 3.52
N GLY A 59 4.24 -11.97 4.45
CA GLY A 59 5.45 -12.75 4.16
C GLY A 59 5.16 -14.14 3.62
N ALA A 60 4.14 -14.84 4.14
CA ALA A 60 3.75 -16.15 3.64
C ALA A 60 3.26 -16.08 2.18
N PHE A 61 2.47 -15.07 1.83
CA PHE A 61 2.02 -14.86 0.46
C PHE A 61 3.15 -14.41 -0.46
N LEU A 62 3.99 -13.48 -0.02
CA LEU A 62 5.13 -12.98 -0.79
C LEU A 62 6.17 -14.07 -1.05
N GLY A 63 6.35 -15.03 -0.13
CA GLY A 63 7.17 -16.21 -0.35
C GLY A 63 6.66 -17.06 -1.52
N ALA A 64 5.35 -17.28 -1.63
CA ALA A 64 4.76 -17.97 -2.78
C ALA A 64 4.85 -17.11 -4.06
N ALA A 65 4.60 -15.81 -3.96
CA ALA A 65 4.65 -14.86 -5.07
C ALA A 65 6.07 -14.74 -5.68
N SER A 66 7.11 -14.79 -4.86
CA SER A 66 8.51 -14.68 -5.28
C SER A 66 8.90 -15.77 -6.28
N GLN A 67 8.33 -16.98 -6.13
CA GLN A 67 8.62 -18.13 -6.99
C GLN A 67 7.82 -18.14 -8.30
N ARG A 68 6.85 -17.23 -8.44
CA ARG A 68 5.98 -17.10 -9.61
C ARG A 68 6.30 -15.88 -10.48
N THR A 69 7.19 -15.02 -10.01
CA THR A 69 7.57 -13.76 -10.66
C THR A 69 9.06 -13.65 -10.86
N LYS A 70 9.49 -12.83 -11.83
CA LYS A 70 10.92 -12.68 -12.19
C LYS A 70 11.40 -11.24 -12.16
N ASN A 71 10.53 -10.27 -12.43
CA ASN A 71 10.94 -8.88 -12.68
C ASN A 71 10.32 -7.88 -11.70
N ILE A 72 9.03 -8.05 -11.40
CA ILE A 72 8.27 -7.15 -10.54
C ILE A 72 8.85 -7.14 -9.11
N ARG A 73 8.95 -5.96 -8.53
CA ARG A 73 9.36 -5.81 -7.14
C ARG A 73 8.16 -6.09 -6.23
N LEU A 74 8.37 -6.84 -5.17
CA LEU A 74 7.33 -7.37 -4.30
C LEU A 74 7.47 -6.81 -2.89
N GLY A 75 6.39 -6.49 -2.21
CA GLY A 75 6.50 -6.06 -0.82
C GLY A 75 5.20 -6.07 -0.01
N PRO A 76 5.32 -6.11 1.32
CA PRO A 76 4.21 -5.72 2.17
C PRO A 76 4.02 -4.20 2.12
N LEU A 77 2.80 -3.75 2.13
CA LEU A 77 2.49 -2.34 2.36
C LEU A 77 1.21 -2.26 3.19
N VAL A 78 1.35 -2.57 4.49
CA VAL A 78 2.60 -2.65 5.26
C VAL A 78 2.68 -3.92 6.12
N TYR A 79 3.82 -4.21 6.75
CA TYR A 79 3.83 -4.93 8.03
C TYR A 79 3.32 -4.00 9.13
N VAL A 80 2.32 -4.43 9.89
CA VAL A 80 1.79 -3.69 11.05
C VAL A 80 2.71 -3.96 12.25
N LEU A 81 3.84 -3.25 12.35
CA LEU A 81 4.94 -3.57 13.26
C LEU A 81 4.54 -3.79 14.73
N PRO A 82 3.56 -3.07 15.33
CA PRO A 82 3.16 -3.35 16.70
C PRO A 82 2.59 -4.75 16.94
N LEU A 83 2.11 -5.42 15.88
CA LEU A 83 1.55 -6.78 15.97
C LEU A 83 2.63 -7.87 15.84
N TRP A 84 3.89 -7.49 15.59
CA TRP A 84 4.99 -8.39 15.33
C TRP A 84 6.14 -8.25 16.32
N ASN A 85 6.88 -9.33 16.51
CA ASN A 85 8.20 -9.23 17.12
C ASN A 85 9.19 -8.69 16.06
N PRO A 86 9.90 -7.57 16.32
CA PRO A 86 10.77 -6.94 15.33
C PRO A 86 11.94 -7.83 14.86
N ILE A 87 12.45 -8.73 15.73
CA ILE A 87 13.50 -9.68 15.34
C ILE A 87 12.94 -10.64 14.28
N ARG A 88 11.71 -11.17 14.49
CA ARG A 88 11.08 -12.06 13.52
C ARG A 88 10.85 -11.37 12.17
N VAL A 89 10.46 -10.10 12.18
CA VAL A 89 10.32 -9.32 10.94
C VAL A 89 11.66 -9.14 10.25
N ALA A 90 12.73 -8.85 11.01
CA ALA A 90 14.07 -8.69 10.42
C ALA A 90 14.56 -9.99 9.74
N GLU A 91 14.32 -11.15 10.36
CA GLU A 91 14.66 -12.46 9.80
C GLU A 91 13.80 -12.79 8.56
N GLU A 92 12.48 -12.58 8.64
CA GLU A 92 11.55 -12.85 7.54
C GLU A 92 11.85 -11.99 6.32
N VAL A 93 12.14 -10.71 6.53
CA VAL A 93 12.55 -9.80 5.44
C VAL A 93 13.87 -10.25 4.81
N ALA A 94 14.85 -10.69 5.61
CA ALA A 94 16.11 -11.20 5.07
C ALA A 94 15.89 -12.46 4.22
N LEU A 95 15.03 -13.37 4.67
CA LEU A 95 14.64 -14.54 3.90
C LEU A 95 13.94 -14.17 2.60
N LEU A 96 12.96 -13.27 2.65
CA LEU A 96 12.22 -12.80 1.47
C LEU A 96 13.10 -12.05 0.48
N ASP A 97 14.07 -11.25 0.95
CA ASP A 97 15.02 -10.57 0.08
C ASP A 97 15.87 -11.55 -0.74
N ASN A 98 16.26 -12.66 -0.11
CA ASN A 98 16.95 -13.76 -0.81
C ASN A 98 16.01 -14.52 -1.75
N LEU A 99 14.79 -14.87 -1.34
CA LEU A 99 13.80 -15.56 -2.18
C LEU A 99 13.38 -14.74 -3.40
N THR A 100 13.36 -13.41 -3.28
CA THR A 100 13.05 -12.48 -4.37
C THR A 100 14.27 -12.10 -5.20
N GLU A 101 15.46 -12.60 -4.85
CA GLU A 101 16.72 -12.23 -5.51
C GLU A 101 16.97 -10.71 -5.54
N GLY A 102 16.67 -10.02 -4.42
CA GLY A 102 16.84 -8.57 -4.28
C GLY A 102 15.72 -7.71 -4.90
N ARG A 103 14.57 -8.30 -5.23
CA ARG A 103 13.38 -7.57 -5.70
C ARG A 103 12.42 -7.17 -4.56
N LEU A 104 12.82 -7.37 -3.31
CA LEU A 104 11.97 -7.02 -2.18
C LEU A 104 11.89 -5.50 -1.99
N GLU A 105 10.68 -5.00 -1.75
CA GLU A 105 10.36 -3.72 -1.13
C GLU A 105 9.83 -3.97 0.28
N CYS A 106 9.96 -3.02 1.19
CA CYS A 106 9.57 -3.30 2.57
C CYS A 106 8.77 -2.14 3.18
N GLY A 107 7.45 -2.30 3.26
CA GLY A 107 6.55 -1.31 3.86
C GLY A 107 6.31 -1.59 5.35
N PHE A 108 6.38 -0.54 6.17
CA PHE A 108 6.13 -0.59 7.60
C PHE A 108 5.09 0.43 8.03
N GLY A 109 4.23 0.05 8.98
CA GLY A 109 3.18 0.93 9.50
C GLY A 109 2.73 0.61 10.91
N ALA A 110 1.99 1.57 11.48
CA ALA A 110 1.47 1.45 12.84
C ALA A 110 0.07 0.80 12.92
N GLY A 111 -0.52 0.44 11.78
CA GLY A 111 -1.88 -0.13 11.72
C GLY A 111 -3.01 0.87 11.90
N ILE A 112 -4.20 0.50 11.41
CA ILE A 112 -5.42 1.31 11.43
C ILE A 112 -6.61 0.64 12.12
N GLY A 113 -6.50 -0.64 12.51
CA GLY A 113 -7.60 -1.44 13.06
C GLY A 113 -7.51 -1.66 14.57
N PRO A 114 -8.20 -0.88 15.42
CA PRO A 114 -8.15 -1.07 16.88
C PRO A 114 -8.59 -2.45 17.34
N PHE A 115 -9.48 -3.12 16.58
CA PHE A 115 -9.92 -4.47 16.88
C PHE A 115 -8.76 -5.49 16.84
N SER A 116 -7.89 -5.40 15.84
CA SER A 116 -6.72 -6.29 15.74
C SER A 116 -5.81 -6.13 16.96
N PHE A 117 -5.59 -4.89 17.40
CA PHE A 117 -4.78 -4.61 18.58
C PHE A 117 -5.37 -5.21 19.84
N ALA A 118 -6.69 -5.07 20.04
CA ALA A 118 -7.38 -5.69 21.15
C ALA A 118 -7.27 -7.23 21.12
N ALA A 119 -7.44 -7.85 19.93
CA ALA A 119 -7.34 -9.29 19.77
C ALA A 119 -5.92 -9.82 20.10
N TYR A 120 -4.89 -9.06 19.81
CA TYR A 120 -3.48 -9.38 20.13
C TYR A 120 -3.04 -8.89 21.50
N ASN A 121 -3.93 -8.28 22.30
CA ASN A 121 -3.63 -7.68 23.60
C ASN A 121 -2.55 -6.60 23.54
N ILE A 122 -2.55 -5.78 22.48
CA ILE A 122 -1.60 -4.69 22.29
C ILE A 122 -2.30 -3.35 22.50
N PRO A 123 -1.75 -2.45 23.35
CA PRO A 123 -2.34 -1.15 23.58
C PRO A 123 -2.34 -0.28 22.31
N TRP A 124 -3.51 0.09 21.84
CA TRP A 124 -3.71 0.88 20.62
C TRP A 124 -2.99 2.25 20.67
N GLU A 125 -3.01 2.89 21.81
CA GLU A 125 -2.45 4.23 22.00
C GLU A 125 -0.92 4.26 21.87
N GLN A 126 -0.27 3.11 22.11
CA GLN A 126 1.19 2.96 22.09
C GLN A 126 1.75 2.53 20.74
N LYS A 127 0.87 2.21 19.77
CA LYS A 127 1.24 1.63 18.48
C LYS A 127 2.35 2.38 17.74
N ARG A 128 2.36 3.69 17.85
CA ARG A 128 3.31 4.53 17.16
C ARG A 128 4.72 4.42 17.75
N GLU A 129 4.84 4.53 19.07
CA GLU A 129 6.12 4.38 19.75
C GLU A 129 6.69 2.97 19.54
N MET A 130 5.81 1.94 19.60
CA MET A 130 6.16 0.57 19.30
C MET A 130 6.68 0.43 17.85
N THR A 131 6.04 1.08 16.88
CA THR A 131 6.49 1.07 15.47
C THR A 131 7.90 1.65 15.35
N LEU A 132 8.19 2.76 15.99
CA LEU A 132 9.51 3.41 15.92
C LEU A 132 10.61 2.58 16.58
N GLU A 133 10.34 1.96 17.73
CA GLU A 133 11.29 1.05 18.36
C GLU A 133 11.54 -0.20 17.49
N ALA A 134 10.47 -0.80 16.97
CA ALA A 134 10.56 -1.96 16.07
C ALA A 134 11.40 -1.63 14.82
N LEU A 135 11.16 -0.49 14.18
CA LEU A 135 11.91 -0.07 13.00
C LEU A 135 13.42 0.12 13.31
N ARG A 136 13.75 0.68 14.48
CA ARG A 136 15.15 0.82 14.92
C ARG A 136 15.82 -0.53 15.10
N ILE A 137 15.13 -1.50 15.71
CA ILE A 137 15.66 -2.86 15.90
C ILE A 137 15.87 -3.54 14.55
N ILE A 138 14.89 -3.50 13.66
CA ILE A 138 14.96 -4.11 12.34
C ILE A 138 16.14 -3.54 11.55
N LYS A 139 16.25 -2.22 11.44
CA LYS A 139 17.39 -1.58 10.77
C LYS A 139 18.72 -1.89 11.45
N GLY A 140 18.75 -1.90 12.77
CA GLY A 140 19.94 -2.22 13.55
C GLY A 140 20.47 -3.63 13.25
N ILE A 141 19.59 -4.64 13.24
CA ILE A 141 19.94 -6.03 12.91
C ILE A 141 20.49 -6.14 11.48
N TRP A 142 19.96 -5.37 10.54
CA TRP A 142 20.41 -5.44 9.14
C TRP A 142 21.73 -4.74 8.86
N THR A 143 22.13 -3.78 9.69
CA THR A 143 23.25 -2.87 9.40
C THR A 143 24.44 -3.03 10.34
N HIS A 144 24.34 -3.84 11.40
CA HIS A 144 25.41 -4.10 12.35
C HIS A 144 25.73 -5.60 12.38
N GLU A 145 26.96 -5.96 12.67
CA GLU A 145 27.36 -7.36 12.86
C GLU A 145 26.68 -7.99 14.07
N SER A 146 26.57 -7.22 15.15
CA SER A 146 25.79 -7.58 16.34
C SER A 146 25.03 -6.36 16.85
N PHE A 147 23.79 -6.55 17.24
CA PHE A 147 22.91 -5.46 17.64
C PHE A 147 22.27 -5.69 19.00
N THR A 148 22.39 -4.70 19.87
CA THR A 148 21.76 -4.65 21.18
C THR A 148 20.86 -3.42 21.27
N PHE A 149 19.65 -3.60 21.78
CA PHE A 149 18.68 -2.52 21.97
C PHE A 149 17.90 -2.70 23.27
N GLU A 150 17.77 -1.63 24.04
CA GLU A 150 16.94 -1.60 25.23
C GLU A 150 15.96 -0.44 25.15
N GLY A 151 14.72 -0.75 24.75
CA GLY A 151 13.62 0.19 24.63
C GLY A 151 12.56 -0.03 25.71
N ARG A 152 11.49 0.74 25.58
CA ARG A 152 10.33 0.61 26.47
C ARG A 152 9.49 -0.64 26.15
N TYR A 153 9.36 -0.98 24.87
CA TYR A 153 8.47 -2.05 24.38
C TYR A 153 9.25 -3.30 23.99
N PHE A 154 10.44 -3.12 23.43
CA PHE A 154 11.24 -4.22 22.92
C PHE A 154 12.66 -4.15 23.48
N LYS A 155 13.22 -5.34 23.70
CA LYS A 155 14.61 -5.50 24.11
C LYS A 155 15.24 -6.64 23.32
N CYS A 156 16.48 -6.46 22.90
CA CYS A 156 17.30 -7.52 22.32
C CYS A 156 18.74 -7.31 22.73
N LYS A 157 19.49 -8.40 22.80
CA LYS A 157 20.90 -8.37 23.19
C LYS A 157 21.72 -9.28 22.28
N ASP A 158 22.80 -8.72 21.74
CA ASP A 158 23.82 -9.42 20.96
C ASP A 158 23.17 -10.25 19.81
N ILE A 159 22.24 -9.63 19.06
CA ILE A 159 21.56 -10.28 17.94
C ILE A 159 22.38 -10.09 16.68
N ASP A 160 22.77 -11.20 16.06
CA ASP A 160 23.45 -11.25 14.78
C ASP A 160 22.45 -11.66 13.68
N SER A 161 22.53 -11.01 12.53
CA SER A 161 21.76 -11.45 11.37
C SER A 161 22.40 -12.69 10.76
N SER A 162 21.78 -13.85 10.96
CA SER A 162 22.27 -15.12 10.40
C SER A 162 22.07 -15.23 8.89
N ILE A 163 21.15 -14.44 8.31
CA ILE A 163 20.86 -14.42 6.88
C ILE A 163 21.23 -13.04 6.33
N PRO A 164 22.25 -12.92 5.47
CA PRO A 164 22.62 -11.64 4.88
C PRO A 164 21.57 -11.20 3.87
N LEU A 165 21.27 -9.91 3.86
CA LEU A 165 20.45 -9.29 2.82
C LEU A 165 21.18 -9.29 1.48
N VAL A 166 20.45 -9.50 0.38
CA VAL A 166 20.93 -9.28 -1.00
C VAL A 166 21.11 -7.81 -1.26
N GLN A 167 20.10 -7.02 -0.88
CA GLN A 167 20.10 -5.56 -1.07
C GLN A 167 20.86 -4.84 0.05
N LYS A 168 21.71 -3.88 -0.28
CA LYS A 168 22.52 -3.14 0.68
C LYS A 168 22.16 -1.65 0.69
N PRO A 169 22.08 -0.99 1.88
CA PRO A 169 22.25 -1.57 3.22
C PRO A 169 21.06 -2.43 3.66
N HIS A 170 19.90 -2.29 3.01
CA HIS A 170 18.66 -3.04 3.21
C HIS A 170 17.72 -2.84 2.02
N PRO A 171 16.63 -3.61 1.86
CA PRO A 171 15.60 -3.34 0.86
C PRO A 171 15.06 -1.91 0.95
N PRO A 172 14.61 -1.30 -0.15
CA PRO A 172 13.93 0.00 -0.10
C PRO A 172 12.74 -0.03 0.84
N LEU A 173 12.60 1.03 1.65
CA LEU A 173 11.56 1.13 2.68
C LEU A 173 10.41 2.01 2.24
N TRP A 174 9.20 1.66 2.69
CA TRP A 174 7.97 2.40 2.46
C TRP A 174 7.22 2.64 3.77
N MET A 175 6.61 3.81 3.91
CA MET A 175 5.77 4.16 5.05
C MET A 175 4.60 5.05 4.61
N PRO A 176 3.36 4.57 4.72
CA PRO A 176 2.19 5.45 4.56
C PRO A 176 2.21 6.53 5.63
N THR A 177 2.22 7.81 5.24
CA THR A 177 2.34 8.93 6.17
C THR A 177 1.09 9.78 6.20
N ARG A 178 0.59 10.13 7.40
CA ARG A 178 -0.60 11.00 7.58
C ARG A 178 -0.39 12.06 8.64
N SER A 179 0.41 11.79 9.63
CA SER A 179 0.68 12.71 10.74
C SER A 179 2.04 13.35 10.57
N LYS A 180 2.20 14.57 11.07
CA LYS A 180 3.46 15.31 11.04
C LYS A 180 4.67 14.47 11.45
N ASN A 181 4.54 13.71 12.52
CA ASN A 181 5.66 12.89 13.00
C ASN A 181 5.95 11.67 12.07
N SER A 182 4.92 11.04 11.44
CA SER A 182 5.19 9.97 10.47
C SER A 182 5.83 10.52 9.20
N ILE A 183 5.48 11.73 8.80
CA ILE A 183 6.12 12.45 7.69
C ILE A 183 7.57 12.77 8.03
N GLU A 184 7.83 13.32 9.23
CA GLU A 184 9.19 13.62 9.71
C GLU A 184 10.08 12.38 9.72
N GLU A 185 9.58 11.26 10.28
CA GLU A 185 10.33 9.99 10.33
C GLU A 185 10.64 9.45 8.93
N ALA A 186 9.62 9.36 8.07
CA ALA A 186 9.81 8.83 6.73
C ALA A 186 10.77 9.69 5.90
N ALA A 187 10.56 11.00 5.88
CA ALA A 187 11.34 11.90 5.06
C ALA A 187 12.78 12.05 5.54
N SER A 188 13.01 12.17 6.85
CA SER A 188 14.35 12.28 7.43
C SER A 188 15.18 11.01 7.28
N SER A 189 14.52 9.87 7.13
CA SER A 189 15.16 8.57 6.91
C SER A 189 15.23 8.16 5.44
N GLY A 190 14.76 8.96 4.49
CA GLY A 190 14.72 8.63 3.06
C GLY A 190 13.79 7.46 2.73
N ILE A 191 12.76 7.24 3.53
CA ILE A 191 11.76 6.17 3.34
C ILE A 191 10.70 6.66 2.37
N SER A 192 10.40 5.89 1.32
CA SER A 192 9.33 6.18 0.36
C SER A 192 7.97 6.31 1.04
N THR A 193 7.12 7.21 0.54
CA THR A 193 5.78 7.41 1.11
C THR A 193 4.67 7.20 0.08
N ILE A 194 3.50 6.85 0.57
CA ILE A 194 2.31 6.67 -0.24
C ILE A 194 1.07 7.17 0.48
N GLN A 195 0.13 7.71 -0.30
CA GLN A 195 -1.18 8.14 0.19
C GLN A 195 -2.30 7.35 -0.49
N TRP A 196 -3.09 6.67 0.32
CA TRP A 196 -4.41 6.17 -0.06
C TRP A 196 -5.46 7.23 0.26
N VAL A 197 -6.52 7.34 -0.53
CA VAL A 197 -7.37 8.50 -0.62
C VAL A 197 -8.65 8.55 0.21
N PRO A 198 -8.76 8.27 1.40
CA PRO A 198 -9.91 8.84 2.09
C PRO A 198 -9.81 10.36 2.37
N ALA A 199 -8.61 10.90 2.35
CA ALA A 199 -8.38 12.29 2.79
C ALA A 199 -8.49 13.37 1.68
N GLY A 200 -8.71 12.96 0.41
CA GLY A 200 -8.76 13.89 -0.73
C GLY A 200 -7.38 14.40 -1.19
N MET A 201 -7.34 14.93 -2.43
CA MET A 201 -6.09 15.35 -3.07
C MET A 201 -5.38 16.51 -2.37
N LYS A 202 -6.15 17.46 -1.80
CA LYS A 202 -5.57 18.60 -1.05
C LYS A 202 -4.77 18.15 0.19
N ALA A 203 -5.25 17.13 0.89
CA ALA A 203 -4.54 16.61 2.06
C ALA A 203 -3.32 15.79 1.64
N ALA A 204 -3.41 14.99 0.58
CA ALA A 204 -2.27 14.29 0.01
C ALA A 204 -1.17 15.27 -0.42
N ARG A 205 -1.54 16.33 -1.14
CA ARG A 205 -0.60 17.37 -1.55
C ARG A 205 0.12 18.00 -0.36
N ARG A 206 -0.61 18.43 0.68
CA ARG A 206 0.01 19.02 1.89
C ARG A 206 0.99 18.06 2.57
N ALA A 207 0.61 16.79 2.71
CA ALA A 207 1.49 15.79 3.32
C ALA A 207 2.76 15.57 2.50
N PHE A 208 2.66 15.58 1.18
CA PHE A 208 3.82 15.44 0.30
C PHE A 208 4.69 16.70 0.27
N ASP A 209 4.11 17.91 0.37
CA ASP A 209 4.88 19.15 0.48
C ASP A 209 5.67 19.18 1.80
N GLU A 210 5.06 18.78 2.93
CA GLU A 210 5.73 18.64 4.21
C GLU A 210 6.85 17.57 4.14
N TYR A 211 6.60 16.44 3.47
CA TYR A 211 7.61 15.41 3.25
C TYR A 211 8.82 15.95 2.49
N ARG A 212 8.61 16.69 1.40
CA ARG A 212 9.68 17.30 0.59
C ARG A 212 10.53 18.30 1.41
N GLU A 213 9.87 19.13 2.22
CA GLU A 213 10.58 20.07 3.11
C GLU A 213 11.53 19.35 4.06
N VAL A 214 11.02 18.32 4.73
CA VAL A 214 11.84 17.55 5.66
C VAL A 214 12.98 16.85 4.92
N TYR A 215 12.68 16.19 3.79
CA TYR A 215 13.68 15.51 2.99
C TYR A 215 14.80 16.46 2.50
N GLN A 216 14.44 17.61 1.98
CA GLN A 216 15.41 18.62 1.51
C GLN A 216 16.25 19.19 2.65
N ARG A 217 15.68 19.37 3.84
CA ARG A 217 16.38 19.84 5.04
C ARG A 217 17.37 18.80 5.58
N THR A 218 16.96 17.54 5.63
CA THR A 218 17.74 16.45 6.28
C THR A 218 18.71 15.79 5.32
N LYS A 219 18.41 15.77 4.02
CA LYS A 219 19.24 15.15 2.95
C LYS A 219 19.73 13.76 3.34
N PRO A 220 18.84 12.81 3.66
CA PRO A 220 19.25 11.49 4.09
C PRO A 220 20.08 10.80 3.01
N SER A 221 21.03 9.98 3.44
CA SER A 221 21.80 9.12 2.55
C SER A 221 20.95 7.94 2.05
N GLY A 222 21.27 7.42 0.86
CA GLY A 222 20.61 6.23 0.32
C GLY A 222 19.99 6.46 -1.05
N SER A 223 19.15 5.52 -1.47
CA SER A 223 18.40 5.62 -2.74
C SER A 223 17.33 6.72 -2.67
N LYS A 224 17.06 7.34 -3.81
CA LYS A 224 16.00 8.35 -3.95
C LYS A 224 14.64 7.71 -3.58
N PRO A 225 13.92 8.24 -2.57
CA PRO A 225 12.61 7.70 -2.21
C PRO A 225 11.55 8.07 -3.23
N HIS A 226 10.49 7.26 -3.28
CA HIS A 226 9.31 7.49 -4.09
C HIS A 226 8.21 8.22 -3.31
N ILE A 227 7.42 9.01 -4.01
CA ILE A 227 6.18 9.62 -3.50
C ILE A 227 5.03 9.08 -4.34
N GLY A 228 4.16 8.28 -3.73
CA GLY A 228 3.15 7.49 -4.42
C GLY A 228 1.71 7.83 -4.07
N LEU A 229 0.84 7.58 -5.03
CA LEU A 229 -0.62 7.56 -4.85
C LEU A 229 -1.14 6.15 -5.09
N MET A 230 -2.04 5.69 -4.23
CA MET A 230 -2.77 4.44 -4.40
C MET A 230 -4.26 4.72 -4.59
N ARG A 231 -4.86 4.12 -5.62
CA ARG A 231 -6.27 4.29 -5.97
C ARG A 231 -6.88 2.98 -6.45
N GLU A 232 -8.12 2.79 -6.10
CA GLU A 232 -8.98 1.84 -6.80
C GLU A 232 -9.17 2.30 -8.24
N ILE A 233 -9.07 1.36 -9.18
CA ILE A 233 -9.09 1.65 -10.62
C ILE A 233 -9.92 0.64 -11.41
N PHE A 234 -10.72 1.14 -12.33
CA PHE A 234 -11.47 0.32 -13.27
C PHE A 234 -11.37 0.87 -14.69
N VAL A 235 -10.77 0.08 -15.58
CA VAL A 235 -10.62 0.43 -16.99
C VAL A 235 -11.53 -0.45 -17.82
N ALA A 236 -12.32 0.16 -18.70
CA ALA A 236 -13.17 -0.54 -19.67
C ALA A 236 -12.92 0.01 -21.06
N GLU A 237 -13.48 -0.62 -22.10
CA GLU A 237 -13.25 -0.24 -23.51
C GLU A 237 -13.84 1.14 -23.85
N SER A 238 -14.80 1.63 -23.07
CA SER A 238 -15.38 2.96 -23.21
C SER A 238 -15.76 3.56 -21.86
N ASP A 239 -15.83 4.88 -21.78
CA ASP A 239 -16.28 5.59 -20.58
C ASP A 239 -17.71 5.19 -20.18
N ARG A 240 -18.58 4.96 -21.16
CA ARG A 240 -19.94 4.51 -20.91
C ARG A 240 -19.95 3.14 -20.19
N GLN A 241 -19.17 2.18 -20.69
CA GLN A 241 -19.10 0.85 -20.08
C GLN A 241 -18.45 0.91 -18.70
N ALA A 242 -17.37 1.69 -18.57
CA ALA A 242 -16.70 1.88 -17.28
C ALA A 242 -17.65 2.44 -16.20
N ARG A 243 -18.53 3.38 -16.56
CA ARG A 243 -19.49 3.93 -15.62
C ARG A 243 -20.58 2.93 -15.24
N ILE A 244 -21.12 2.19 -16.19
CA ILE A 244 -22.17 1.19 -15.92
C ILE A 244 -21.63 0.10 -14.97
N ASP A 245 -20.48 -0.45 -15.27
CA ASP A 245 -19.90 -1.54 -14.47
C ASP A 245 -19.27 -0.99 -13.17
N GLY A 246 -18.57 0.14 -13.25
CA GLY A 246 -17.83 0.73 -12.14
C GLY A 246 -18.74 1.19 -11.00
N GLU A 247 -19.91 1.75 -11.29
CA GLU A 247 -20.83 2.27 -10.27
C GLU A 247 -21.27 1.19 -9.27
N PHE A 248 -21.68 0.03 -9.77
CA PHE A 248 -22.09 -1.08 -8.92
C PHE A 248 -20.95 -1.56 -8.02
N HIS A 249 -19.72 -1.71 -8.57
CA HIS A 249 -18.57 -2.20 -7.83
C HIS A 249 -18.06 -1.16 -6.82
N TRP A 250 -18.07 0.13 -7.19
CA TRP A 250 -17.67 1.22 -6.33
C TRP A 250 -18.60 1.37 -5.12
N LYS A 251 -19.91 1.35 -5.37
CA LYS A 251 -20.91 1.40 -4.30
C LYS A 251 -20.78 0.19 -3.36
N ASN A 252 -20.65 -1.01 -3.92
CA ASN A 252 -20.47 -2.26 -3.15
C ASN A 252 -19.19 -2.21 -2.28
N PHE A 253 -18.11 -1.66 -2.81
CA PHE A 253 -16.86 -1.47 -2.07
C PHE A 253 -17.06 -0.62 -0.80
N TRP A 254 -17.77 0.49 -0.89
CA TRP A 254 -18.02 1.36 0.25
C TRP A 254 -19.08 0.81 1.21
N GLU A 255 -20.10 0.15 0.71
CA GLU A 255 -21.13 -0.51 1.53
C GLU A 255 -20.52 -1.58 2.41
N ARG A 256 -19.64 -2.41 1.88
CA ARG A 256 -18.94 -3.46 2.63
C ARG A 256 -18.01 -2.88 3.69
N ARG A 257 -17.24 -1.88 3.36
CA ARG A 257 -16.36 -1.19 4.32
C ARG A 257 -17.11 -0.54 5.47
N GLY A 258 -18.35 -0.16 5.27
CA GLY A 258 -19.14 0.46 6.32
C GLY A 258 -20.11 -0.46 7.04
N GLY A 259 -20.44 -1.55 6.41
CA GLY A 259 -21.21 -2.65 6.99
C GLY A 259 -20.33 -3.66 7.71
N ALA A 260 -19.04 -3.39 7.89
CA ALA A 260 -18.16 -4.26 8.65
C ALA A 260 -18.85 -4.60 9.96
N ARG A 261 -19.12 -5.90 10.13
CA ARG A 261 -19.77 -6.44 11.31
C ARG A 261 -19.08 -5.85 12.52
N THR A 262 -19.83 -5.09 13.30
CA THR A 262 -19.41 -4.66 14.62
C THR A 262 -19.12 -5.92 15.43
N TYR A 263 -17.88 -6.33 15.49
CA TYR A 263 -17.47 -7.39 16.38
C TYR A 263 -17.50 -6.84 17.81
N GLY A 264 -18.60 -7.12 18.52
CA GLY A 264 -18.76 -6.82 19.95
C GLY A 264 -18.76 -5.34 20.33
N ALA A 265 -18.62 -5.05 21.59
CA ALA A 265 -18.64 -3.70 22.18
C ALA A 265 -17.48 -2.77 21.73
N HIS A 266 -16.53 -3.25 20.93
CA HIS A 266 -15.38 -2.49 20.43
C HIS A 266 -15.52 -2.06 18.96
N GLY A 267 -16.69 -2.06 18.45
CA GLY A 267 -17.26 -1.86 17.11
C GLY A 267 -16.75 -0.77 16.17
N SER A 268 -15.48 -0.42 16.14
CA SER A 268 -14.93 0.44 15.11
C SER A 268 -14.10 -0.38 14.12
N THR A 269 -14.48 -0.35 12.84
CA THR A 269 -13.60 -0.80 11.76
C THR A 269 -12.41 0.14 11.67
N GLY A 270 -11.24 -0.35 11.21
CA GLY A 270 -10.08 0.52 10.99
C GLY A 270 -10.41 1.75 10.15
N LEU A 271 -11.40 1.63 9.25
CA LEU A 271 -11.85 2.71 8.40
C LEU A 271 -12.58 3.82 9.18
N SER A 272 -13.40 3.50 10.17
CA SER A 272 -14.09 4.51 11.00
C SER A 272 -13.13 5.37 11.82
N THR A 273 -11.90 4.93 12.02
CA THR A 273 -10.85 5.74 12.65
C THR A 273 -10.23 6.78 11.72
N ILE A 274 -10.46 6.68 10.43
CA ILE A 274 -9.86 7.53 9.39
C ILE A 274 -10.87 8.27 8.52
N LEU A 275 -12.15 7.87 8.57
CA LEU A 275 -13.25 8.51 7.84
C LEU A 275 -14.43 8.77 8.77
N ASP A 276 -14.96 9.97 8.74
CA ASP A 276 -16.28 10.24 9.28
C ASP A 276 -17.40 9.77 8.33
N GLY A 277 -18.63 9.71 8.84
CA GLY A 277 -19.77 9.22 8.07
C GLY A 277 -20.12 10.10 6.88
N SER A 278 -19.89 11.42 6.96
CA SER A 278 -20.18 12.37 5.89
C SER A 278 -19.21 12.17 4.72
N ARG A 279 -17.92 12.06 5.02
CA ARG A 279 -16.90 11.82 4.01
C ARG A 279 -17.08 10.47 3.30
N ARG A 280 -17.51 9.46 4.04
CA ARG A 280 -17.84 8.17 3.43
C ARG A 280 -19.02 8.29 2.46
N GLN A 281 -20.04 9.03 2.81
CA GLN A 281 -21.21 9.23 1.94
C GLN A 281 -20.83 9.97 0.66
N GLU A 282 -19.97 11.00 0.74
CA GLU A 282 -19.40 11.66 -0.43
C GLU A 282 -18.64 10.69 -1.34
N LEU A 283 -17.82 9.83 -0.76
CA LEU A 283 -17.04 8.84 -1.52
C LEU A 283 -17.89 7.72 -2.14
N MET A 284 -19.10 7.47 -1.64
CA MET A 284 -20.03 6.53 -2.27
C MET A 284 -20.59 7.07 -3.59
N ASP A 285 -20.61 8.39 -3.79
CA ASP A 285 -20.92 9.00 -5.08
C ASP A 285 -19.73 8.80 -6.03
N MET A 286 -19.94 7.98 -7.06
CA MET A 286 -18.88 7.62 -8.00
C MET A 286 -18.38 8.81 -8.80
N GLU A 287 -19.28 9.68 -9.30
CA GLU A 287 -18.89 10.84 -10.11
C GLU A 287 -18.13 11.86 -9.27
N HIS A 288 -18.55 12.07 -8.03
CA HIS A 288 -17.79 12.88 -7.08
C HIS A 288 -16.39 12.30 -6.86
N SER A 289 -16.29 10.99 -6.62
CA SER A 289 -15.01 10.30 -6.37
C SER A 289 -14.07 10.33 -7.58
N ILE A 290 -14.61 10.24 -8.80
CA ILE A 290 -13.83 10.40 -10.03
C ILE A 290 -13.35 11.86 -10.17
N ALA A 291 -14.21 12.82 -9.96
CA ALA A 291 -13.88 14.25 -10.10
C ALA A 291 -12.76 14.69 -9.16
N GLU A 292 -12.78 14.22 -7.92
CA GLU A 292 -11.74 14.53 -6.92
C GLU A 292 -10.50 13.62 -7.00
N GLY A 293 -10.48 12.60 -7.86
CA GLY A 293 -9.36 11.69 -8.03
C GLY A 293 -9.22 10.61 -6.95
N SER A 294 -10.30 10.26 -6.26
CA SER A 294 -10.37 9.16 -5.29
C SER A 294 -10.63 7.82 -5.95
N PHE A 295 -11.31 7.81 -7.08
CA PHE A 295 -11.55 6.64 -7.93
C PHE A 295 -11.11 6.94 -9.36
N ILE A 296 -10.38 6.03 -9.96
CA ILE A 296 -9.94 6.11 -11.35
C ILE A 296 -10.85 5.19 -12.20
N CYS A 297 -11.63 5.78 -13.10
CA CYS A 297 -12.62 5.00 -13.85
C CYS A 297 -12.86 5.61 -15.24
N GLY A 298 -12.73 4.80 -16.29
CA GLY A 298 -12.97 5.26 -17.66
C GLY A 298 -12.39 4.35 -18.73
N SER A 299 -12.41 4.84 -19.96
CA SER A 299 -11.65 4.30 -21.09
C SER A 299 -10.15 4.49 -20.83
N PRO A 300 -9.27 3.78 -21.55
CA PRO A 300 -7.82 3.96 -21.43
C PRO A 300 -7.38 5.43 -21.55
N GLU A 301 -7.91 6.17 -22.50
CA GLU A 301 -7.60 7.59 -22.70
C GLU A 301 -8.01 8.45 -21.50
N THR A 302 -9.22 8.24 -20.99
CA THR A 302 -9.74 8.93 -19.80
C THR A 302 -8.90 8.61 -18.56
N VAL A 303 -8.54 7.35 -18.37
CA VAL A 303 -7.70 6.89 -17.24
C VAL A 303 -6.30 7.51 -17.29
N VAL A 304 -5.67 7.59 -18.47
CA VAL A 304 -4.40 8.31 -18.64
C VAL A 304 -4.53 9.76 -18.18
N GLY A 305 -5.58 10.46 -18.60
CA GLY A 305 -5.84 11.84 -18.21
C GLY A 305 -6.04 12.00 -16.69
N GLN A 306 -6.83 11.12 -16.09
CA GLN A 306 -7.09 11.12 -14.64
C GLN A 306 -5.81 10.90 -13.82
N ILE A 307 -4.99 9.91 -14.18
CA ILE A 307 -3.75 9.60 -13.45
C ILE A 307 -2.74 10.75 -13.62
N LYS A 308 -2.54 11.28 -14.82
CA LYS A 308 -1.67 12.45 -15.05
C LYS A 308 -2.12 13.66 -14.23
N LYS A 309 -3.44 13.91 -14.15
CA LYS A 309 -4.01 15.00 -13.35
C LYS A 309 -3.65 14.84 -11.87
N ILE A 310 -4.00 13.72 -11.24
CA ILE A 310 -3.76 13.52 -9.80
C ILE A 310 -2.28 13.46 -9.46
N ALA A 311 -1.45 12.89 -10.34
CA ALA A 311 -0.01 12.85 -10.16
C ALA A 311 0.60 14.25 -10.22
N ASN A 312 0.17 15.10 -11.15
CA ASN A 312 0.59 16.50 -11.21
C ASN A 312 0.09 17.31 -10.01
N GLU A 313 -1.16 17.14 -9.60
CA GLU A 313 -1.71 17.83 -8.43
C GLU A 313 -0.96 17.50 -7.15
N ALA A 314 -0.55 16.24 -6.96
CA ALA A 314 0.17 15.78 -5.78
C ALA A 314 1.69 15.91 -5.88
N GLY A 315 2.24 15.96 -7.09
CA GLY A 315 3.67 15.81 -7.34
C GLY A 315 4.14 14.39 -7.02
N ALA A 316 3.39 13.38 -7.46
CA ALA A 316 3.70 11.97 -7.21
C ALA A 316 4.37 11.33 -8.43
N ASP A 317 5.44 10.57 -8.22
CA ASP A 317 6.17 9.85 -9.26
C ASP A 317 5.75 8.38 -9.41
N THR A 318 4.94 7.90 -8.48
CA THR A 318 4.51 6.49 -8.39
C THR A 318 2.99 6.41 -8.27
N PHE A 319 2.39 5.50 -9.06
CA PHE A 319 0.97 5.17 -8.98
C PHE A 319 0.78 3.68 -8.76
N LEU A 320 0.03 3.33 -7.72
CA LEU A 320 -0.39 1.95 -7.43
C LEU A 320 -1.90 1.83 -7.66
N GLY A 321 -2.29 0.97 -8.59
CA GLY A 321 -3.69 0.68 -8.87
C GLY A 321 -4.19 -0.54 -8.10
N GLU A 322 -5.36 -0.44 -7.48
CA GLU A 322 -6.08 -1.61 -6.97
C GLU A 322 -7.17 -2.00 -7.96
N PHE A 323 -6.96 -3.12 -8.66
CA PHE A 323 -7.85 -3.64 -9.71
C PHE A 323 -8.84 -4.68 -9.19
N THR A 324 -8.73 -5.06 -7.92
CA THR A 324 -9.53 -6.11 -7.26
C THR A 324 -10.29 -5.53 -6.10
N PHE A 325 -11.44 -4.89 -6.35
CA PHE A 325 -12.24 -4.24 -5.32
C PHE A 325 -13.74 -4.49 -5.48
N GLY A 326 -14.48 -4.31 -4.41
CA GLY A 326 -15.94 -4.39 -4.40
C GLY A 326 -16.44 -5.79 -4.75
N ALA A 327 -17.24 -5.90 -5.78
CA ALA A 327 -17.80 -7.15 -6.28
C ALA A 327 -17.25 -7.54 -7.68
N LEU A 328 -16.11 -6.98 -8.08
CA LEU A 328 -15.47 -7.33 -9.36
C LEU A 328 -15.17 -8.83 -9.42
N THR A 329 -15.55 -9.45 -10.51
CA THR A 329 -15.12 -10.82 -10.81
C THR A 329 -13.65 -10.82 -11.22
N GLN A 330 -12.97 -11.94 -11.06
CA GLN A 330 -11.58 -12.09 -11.54
C GLN A 330 -11.45 -11.73 -13.02
N LYS A 331 -12.43 -12.12 -13.84
CA LYS A 331 -12.44 -11.79 -15.27
C LYS A 331 -12.48 -10.28 -15.52
N GLN A 332 -13.32 -9.55 -14.78
CA GLN A 332 -13.39 -8.08 -14.90
C GLN A 332 -12.09 -7.42 -14.42
N SER A 333 -11.55 -7.87 -13.30
CA SER A 333 -10.27 -7.37 -12.78
C SER A 333 -9.12 -7.58 -13.77
N LEU A 334 -8.98 -8.79 -14.31
CA LEU A 334 -7.96 -9.11 -15.31
C LEU A 334 -8.16 -8.35 -16.64
N ASN A 335 -9.39 -8.16 -17.09
CA ASN A 335 -9.65 -7.35 -18.30
C ASN A 335 -9.29 -5.88 -18.07
N SER A 336 -9.67 -5.31 -16.93
CA SER A 336 -9.30 -3.94 -16.56
C SER A 336 -7.78 -3.77 -16.48
N LEU A 337 -7.09 -4.72 -15.83
CA LEU A 337 -5.64 -4.72 -15.74
C LEU A 337 -4.96 -4.89 -17.10
N ARG A 338 -5.51 -5.72 -18.00
CA ARG A 338 -5.00 -5.90 -19.35
C ARG A 338 -5.10 -4.61 -20.18
N LEU A 339 -6.27 -3.97 -20.18
CA LEU A 339 -6.46 -2.67 -20.84
C LEU A 339 -5.50 -1.62 -20.29
N PHE A 340 -5.31 -1.59 -18.97
CA PHE A 340 -4.33 -0.71 -18.35
C PHE A 340 -2.91 -1.01 -18.83
N ALA A 341 -2.49 -2.26 -18.82
CA ALA A 341 -1.15 -2.65 -19.23
C ALA A 341 -0.86 -2.34 -20.70
N GLU A 342 -1.82 -2.64 -21.60
CA GLU A 342 -1.65 -2.49 -23.05
C GLU A 342 -1.78 -1.04 -23.52
N GLN A 343 -2.68 -0.23 -22.91
CA GLN A 343 -3.07 1.07 -23.47
C GLN A 343 -2.77 2.26 -22.55
N VAL A 344 -2.72 2.06 -21.23
CA VAL A 344 -2.48 3.15 -20.27
C VAL A 344 -1.02 3.23 -19.87
N MET A 345 -0.40 2.10 -19.52
CA MET A 345 0.99 2.07 -19.05
C MET A 345 1.98 2.72 -20.02
N PRO A 346 1.95 2.47 -21.35
CA PRO A 346 2.90 3.07 -22.28
C PRO A 346 2.89 4.60 -22.22
N GLU A 347 1.70 5.20 -22.11
CA GLU A 347 1.52 6.64 -22.02
C GLU A 347 2.02 7.26 -20.70
N LEU A 348 1.88 6.50 -19.60
CA LEU A 348 2.30 6.94 -18.28
C LEU A 348 3.80 6.74 -18.03
N ARG A 349 4.44 5.75 -18.66
CA ARG A 349 5.89 5.52 -18.50
C ARG A 349 6.73 6.70 -19.00
N ASN A 350 6.28 7.39 -20.04
CA ASN A 350 6.92 8.58 -20.57
C ASN A 350 6.56 9.86 -19.80
N PHE A 351 5.63 9.78 -18.86
CA PHE A 351 5.23 10.89 -18.01
C PHE A 351 6.14 10.96 -16.78
N ALA A 352 6.96 12.01 -16.69
CA ALA A 352 7.95 12.18 -15.63
C ALA A 352 7.56 13.32 -14.68
N ILE A 353 7.66 13.04 -13.38
CA ILE A 353 7.56 14.03 -12.32
C ILE A 353 8.81 13.93 -11.46
N ASP A 354 9.48 15.04 -11.20
CA ASP A 354 10.49 15.10 -10.15
C ASP A 354 9.81 15.30 -8.79
N ALA A 355 9.41 14.19 -8.18
CA ALA A 355 8.58 14.20 -6.99
C ALA A 355 9.25 14.90 -5.79
N LEU A 356 10.57 14.85 -5.68
CA LEU A 356 11.28 15.46 -4.56
C LEU A 356 11.54 16.98 -4.74
N ASN A 357 11.57 17.46 -5.98
CA ASN A 357 11.75 18.87 -6.30
C ASN A 357 10.46 19.51 -6.87
N PHE A 358 9.33 18.86 -6.67
CA PHE A 358 8.04 19.35 -7.17
C PHE A 358 7.69 20.69 -6.47
N PRO A 359 7.27 21.72 -7.23
CA PRO A 359 6.97 23.03 -6.64
C PRO A 359 5.83 22.96 -5.64
N ARG A 360 5.92 23.75 -4.58
CA ARG A 360 4.83 23.86 -3.59
C ARG A 360 3.55 24.37 -4.24
N ALA A 361 2.41 23.99 -3.67
CA ALA A 361 1.16 24.66 -4.01
C ALA A 361 1.25 26.13 -3.58
N GLU A 362 0.84 27.03 -4.44
CA GLU A 362 0.60 28.41 -4.04
C GLU A 362 -0.49 28.45 -2.96
N ALA A 363 -0.28 29.24 -1.92
CA ALA A 363 -1.11 29.30 -0.73
C ALA A 363 -2.54 29.81 -1.00
#